data_3f84459b9fe3ded971edc7b8c47c0779
#
_entry.id   3f84459b9fe3ded971edc7b8c47c0779
#
_cell.length_a   1.000
_cell.length_b   1.000
_cell.length_c   1.000
_cell.angle_alpha   90.00
_cell.angle_beta   90.00
_cell.angle_gamma   90.00
#
_symmetry.space_group_name_H-M   'P 1'
#
loop_
_entity.id
_entity.type
_entity.pdbx_description
1 polymer ?
#
loop_
_entity_poly.entity_id
_entity_poly.type
_entity_poly.pdbx_seq_one_letter_code
_entity_poly.pdbx_strand_id
1 'polypeptide(L)'
;MMRVGGLVEGVVIAAAAVGLCAVVGIAKPLPVAGVSTDRLGPDSGETVAEYTGRARAGLAEPGDSEPRWALVSFDTYVSPGQSFSAARGERIAQVLIRVPIERVQTRVLAIGVPGTDASVNSALDVAATELHAGVGQWDRQAQIDAASVTRLAAGCDCVVGLVVRADPPALTAIENEPGVRAVEALPADARAGHFAVRALLPDYTDVVGALPDDGPIPVP
;
A
#
# COMPACT_ATOMS: atom_id res chain seq x y z
N MET A 1 39.58 52.59 5.07
CA MET A 1 39.62 51.49 6.07
C MET A 1 38.44 50.56 5.82
N MET A 2 38.67 49.50 5.05
CA MET A 2 37.66 48.48 4.75
C MET A 2 37.41 47.60 5.98
N ARG A 3 36.11 47.35 6.27
CA ARG A 3 35.66 46.55 7.43
C ARG A 3 36.04 45.08 7.25
N VAL A 4 37.13 44.67 7.86
CA VAL A 4 37.61 43.27 7.92
C VAL A 4 36.78 42.44 8.91
N GLY A 5 36.05 43.09 9.84
CA GLY A 5 35.27 42.42 10.88
C GLY A 5 34.11 41.55 10.38
N GLY A 6 33.37 41.96 9.31
CA GLY A 6 32.21 41.25 8.83
C GLY A 6 32.51 39.93 8.09
N LEU A 7 33.71 39.81 7.52
CA LEU A 7 34.15 38.57 6.84
C LEU A 7 34.51 37.47 7.82
N VAL A 8 35.13 37.83 8.94
CA VAL A 8 35.53 36.88 9.99
C VAL A 8 34.29 36.33 10.71
N GLU A 9 33.30 37.18 11.04
CA GLU A 9 32.07 36.74 11.68
C GLU A 9 31.27 35.79 10.76
N GLY A 10 31.16 36.09 9.46
CA GLY A 10 30.48 35.23 8.49
C GLY A 10 31.11 33.82 8.37
N VAL A 11 32.45 33.76 8.39
CA VAL A 11 33.17 32.46 8.33
C VAL A 11 32.98 31.65 9.61
N VAL A 12 32.98 32.28 10.77
CA VAL A 12 32.78 31.61 12.07
C VAL A 12 31.34 31.03 12.17
N ILE A 13 30.33 31.78 11.73
CA ILE A 13 28.94 31.32 11.73
C ILE A 13 28.76 30.16 10.77
N ALA A 14 29.35 30.22 9.57
CA ALA A 14 29.30 29.13 8.59
C ALA A 14 29.99 27.86 9.12
N ALA A 15 31.12 27.97 9.73
CA ALA A 15 31.86 26.84 10.31
C ALA A 15 31.08 26.21 11.49
N ALA A 16 30.43 27.02 12.33
CA ALA A 16 29.59 26.53 13.42
C ALA A 16 28.33 25.80 12.90
N ALA A 17 27.69 26.31 11.84
CA ALA A 17 26.55 25.67 11.22
C ALA A 17 26.92 24.32 10.59
N VAL A 18 28.04 24.24 9.88
CA VAL A 18 28.54 22.98 9.28
C VAL A 18 28.89 21.97 10.39
N GLY A 19 29.54 22.42 11.47
CA GLY A 19 29.83 21.58 12.63
C GLY A 19 28.59 21.02 13.30
N LEU A 20 27.56 21.85 13.48
CA LEU A 20 26.28 21.42 14.06
C LEU A 20 25.57 20.38 13.15
N CYS A 21 25.52 20.60 11.82
CA CYS A 21 24.97 19.64 10.89
C CYS A 21 25.73 18.32 10.90
N ALA A 22 27.06 18.34 11.00
CA ALA A 22 27.88 17.13 11.09
C ALA A 22 27.58 16.34 12.37
N VAL A 23 27.51 17.03 13.53
CA VAL A 23 27.17 16.39 14.81
C VAL A 23 25.78 15.80 14.81
N VAL A 24 24.79 16.50 14.26
CA VAL A 24 23.41 15.98 14.13
C VAL A 24 23.37 14.77 13.17
N GLY A 25 24.12 14.81 12.08
CA GLY A 25 24.24 13.68 11.13
C GLY A 25 24.88 12.44 11.74
N ILE A 26 25.90 12.62 12.60
CA ILE A 26 26.55 11.50 13.32
C ILE A 26 25.65 10.98 14.46
N ALA A 27 24.95 11.90 15.16
CA ALA A 27 24.07 11.53 16.28
C ALA A 27 22.75 10.86 15.84
N LYS A 28 22.35 11.09 14.59
CA LYS A 28 21.17 10.44 13.95
C LYS A 28 21.61 9.86 12.60
N PRO A 29 22.36 8.74 12.60
CA PRO A 29 22.63 8.06 11.33
C PRO A 29 21.31 7.73 10.66
N LEU A 30 21.23 7.97 9.34
CA LEU A 30 20.09 7.50 8.55
C LEU A 30 19.90 6.01 8.84
N PRO A 31 18.67 5.57 9.12
CA PRO A 31 18.42 4.16 9.31
C PRO A 31 18.94 3.43 8.07
N VAL A 32 19.86 2.50 8.28
CA VAL A 32 20.33 1.61 7.23
C VAL A 32 19.06 0.91 6.75
N ALA A 33 18.72 1.06 5.47
CA ALA A 33 17.63 0.33 4.87
C ALA A 33 17.97 -1.17 5.06
N GLY A 34 17.38 -1.80 6.06
CA GLY A 34 17.48 -3.24 6.24
C GLY A 34 16.94 -3.90 4.98
N VAL A 35 17.62 -4.92 4.49
CA VAL A 35 17.06 -5.76 3.43
C VAL A 35 15.81 -6.40 4.04
N SER A 36 14.64 -5.86 3.68
CA SER A 36 13.37 -6.46 4.07
C SER A 36 13.13 -7.65 3.14
N THR A 37 13.12 -8.84 3.69
CA THR A 37 12.76 -10.08 2.98
C THR A 37 11.28 -10.40 3.08
N ASP A 38 10.59 -9.73 4.01
CA ASP A 38 9.17 -9.96 4.27
C ASP A 38 8.32 -9.36 3.16
N ARG A 39 7.32 -10.09 2.77
CA ARG A 39 6.32 -9.63 1.80
C ARG A 39 4.97 -10.25 2.09
N LEU A 40 3.92 -9.54 1.70
CA LEU A 40 2.53 -9.95 1.69
C LEU A 40 2.04 -10.05 0.25
N GLY A 41 1.33 -11.10 -0.03
CA GLY A 41 0.70 -11.35 -1.33
C GLY A 41 1.37 -12.44 -2.14
N PRO A 42 0.74 -12.79 -3.27
CA PRO A 42 1.15 -13.93 -4.09
C PRO A 42 2.43 -13.68 -4.88
N ASP A 43 3.11 -14.76 -5.23
CA ASP A 43 4.22 -14.76 -6.17
C ASP A 43 3.76 -14.69 -7.63
N SER A 44 4.64 -14.20 -8.51
CA SER A 44 4.42 -14.30 -9.95
C SER A 44 4.47 -15.77 -10.39
N GLY A 45 3.41 -16.22 -11.06
CA GLY A 45 3.29 -17.59 -11.51
C GLY A 45 2.73 -18.55 -10.44
N GLU A 46 2.53 -18.11 -9.20
CA GLU A 46 1.82 -18.87 -8.19
C GLU A 46 0.35 -19.03 -8.57
N THR A 47 -0.22 -20.21 -8.34
CA THR A 47 -1.66 -20.38 -8.51
C THR A 47 -2.42 -19.71 -7.35
N VAL A 48 -3.61 -19.24 -7.63
CA VAL A 48 -4.47 -18.66 -6.59
C VAL A 48 -4.78 -19.67 -5.48
N ALA A 49 -4.93 -20.95 -5.85
CA ALA A 49 -5.19 -22.02 -4.89
C ALA A 49 -3.99 -22.28 -3.97
N GLU A 50 -2.75 -22.28 -4.49
CA GLU A 50 -1.53 -22.39 -3.69
C GLU A 50 -1.39 -21.22 -2.73
N TYR A 51 -1.57 -19.98 -3.24
CA TYR A 51 -1.50 -18.78 -2.41
C TYR A 51 -2.52 -18.80 -1.27
N THR A 52 -3.80 -19.03 -1.57
CA THR A 52 -4.85 -19.04 -0.55
C THR A 52 -4.68 -20.17 0.45
N GLY A 53 -4.18 -21.34 0.00
CA GLY A 53 -3.82 -22.45 0.87
C GLY A 53 -2.69 -22.10 1.83
N ARG A 54 -1.62 -21.46 1.34
CA ARG A 54 -0.48 -21.00 2.14
C ARG A 54 -0.87 -19.92 3.14
N ALA A 55 -1.67 -18.94 2.71
CA ALA A 55 -2.17 -17.87 3.57
C ALA A 55 -2.98 -18.44 4.75
N ARG A 56 -3.90 -19.36 4.48
CA ARG A 56 -4.71 -20.04 5.50
C ARG A 56 -3.87 -20.90 6.44
N ALA A 57 -2.88 -21.63 5.91
CA ALA A 57 -1.98 -22.44 6.75
C ALA A 57 -1.20 -21.56 7.74
N GLY A 58 -0.70 -20.40 7.29
CA GLY A 58 0.00 -19.43 8.14
C GLY A 58 -0.85 -18.85 9.27
N LEU A 59 -2.15 -18.67 9.06
CA LEU A 59 -3.08 -18.24 10.12
C LEU A 59 -3.37 -19.34 11.14
N ALA A 60 -3.37 -20.61 10.69
CA ALA A 60 -3.66 -21.76 11.55
C ALA A 60 -2.47 -22.20 12.38
N GLU A 61 -1.26 -21.71 12.11
CA GLU A 61 -0.06 -22.08 12.88
C GLU A 61 -0.18 -21.59 14.33
N PRO A 62 0.07 -22.50 15.33
CA PRO A 62 0.13 -22.11 16.73
C PRO A 62 1.25 -21.09 16.93
N GLY A 63 0.92 -19.89 17.37
CA GLY A 63 1.87 -18.81 17.60
C GLY A 63 1.52 -18.03 18.86
N ASP A 64 2.30 -16.99 19.08
CA ASP A 64 1.99 -15.99 20.09
C ASP A 64 0.69 -15.25 19.74
N SER A 65 0.08 -14.62 20.72
CA SER A 65 -1.11 -13.78 20.56
C SER A 65 -0.77 -12.37 20.11
N GLU A 66 0.47 -12.10 19.66
CA GLU A 66 0.89 -10.76 19.28
C GLU A 66 0.24 -10.31 17.98
N PRO A 67 -0.18 -9.03 17.88
CA PRO A 67 -0.74 -8.49 16.65
C PRO A 67 0.25 -8.55 15.48
N ARG A 68 -0.20 -9.08 14.35
CA ARG A 68 0.59 -9.27 13.11
C ARG A 68 0.11 -8.32 12.00
N TRP A 69 1.00 -7.99 11.11
CA TRP A 69 0.65 -7.37 9.84
C TRP A 69 0.07 -8.43 8.92
N ALA A 70 -1.04 -8.09 8.27
CA ALA A 70 -1.70 -9.03 7.36
C ALA A 70 -2.27 -8.31 6.14
N LEU A 71 -2.28 -9.03 5.01
CA LEU A 71 -2.97 -8.65 3.80
C LEU A 71 -4.34 -9.33 3.77
N VAL A 72 -5.39 -8.55 3.75
CA VAL A 72 -6.75 -8.97 3.46
C VAL A 72 -7.01 -8.76 1.98
N SER A 73 -7.35 -9.80 1.24
CA SER A 73 -7.68 -9.76 -0.18
C SER A 73 -9.17 -10.06 -0.38
N PHE A 74 -9.82 -9.33 -1.27
CA PHE A 74 -11.25 -9.52 -1.58
C PHE A 74 -11.44 -10.40 -2.82
N ASP A 75 -12.57 -11.09 -2.89
CA ASP A 75 -12.96 -11.92 -4.03
C ASP A 75 -13.50 -11.09 -5.21
N THR A 76 -14.02 -9.90 -4.93
CA THR A 76 -14.49 -8.90 -5.89
C THR A 76 -13.91 -7.52 -5.57
N TYR A 77 -14.07 -6.58 -6.46
CA TYR A 77 -13.84 -5.17 -6.17
C TYR A 77 -14.93 -4.67 -5.21
N VAL A 78 -14.54 -4.01 -4.13
CA VAL A 78 -15.48 -3.52 -3.11
C VAL A 78 -15.35 -2.01 -2.91
N SER A 79 -16.39 -1.40 -2.34
CA SER A 79 -16.34 0.01 -1.93
C SER A 79 -15.45 0.21 -0.69
N PRO A 80 -14.95 1.43 -0.43
CA PRO A 80 -14.23 1.73 0.80
C PRO A 80 -15.00 1.38 2.07
N GLY A 81 -16.31 1.68 2.12
CA GLY A 81 -17.16 1.36 3.27
C GLY A 81 -17.31 -0.14 3.52
N GLN A 82 -17.45 -0.94 2.44
CA GLN A 82 -17.47 -2.41 2.57
C GLN A 82 -16.14 -2.94 3.08
N SER A 83 -15.02 -2.44 2.54
CA SER A 83 -13.68 -2.84 2.98
C SER A 83 -13.44 -2.49 4.45
N PHE A 84 -13.87 -1.30 4.91
CA PHE A 84 -13.79 -0.90 6.30
C PHE A 84 -14.59 -1.83 7.21
N SER A 85 -15.81 -2.19 6.81
CA SER A 85 -16.68 -3.09 7.56
C SER A 85 -16.06 -4.49 7.69
N ALA A 86 -15.44 -5.00 6.63
CA ALA A 86 -14.78 -6.31 6.62
C ALA A 86 -13.58 -6.38 7.58
N ALA A 87 -12.92 -5.26 7.86
CA ALA A 87 -11.83 -5.20 8.84
C ALA A 87 -12.30 -5.33 10.32
N ARG A 88 -13.61 -5.36 10.59
CA ARG A 88 -14.23 -5.63 11.91
C ARG A 88 -13.74 -4.72 13.05
N GLY A 89 -13.35 -3.48 12.73
CA GLY A 89 -12.81 -2.52 13.68
C GLY A 89 -11.30 -2.64 13.94
N GLU A 90 -10.63 -3.57 13.27
CA GLU A 90 -9.19 -3.72 13.37
C GLU A 90 -8.45 -2.56 12.69
N ARG A 91 -7.18 -2.37 13.06
CA ARG A 91 -6.36 -1.27 12.54
C ARG A 91 -6.04 -1.47 11.07
N ILE A 92 -6.61 -0.65 10.20
CA ILE A 92 -6.23 -0.55 8.79
C ILE A 92 -5.05 0.41 8.66
N ALA A 93 -3.99 -0.01 7.98
CA ALA A 93 -2.81 0.81 7.71
C ALA A 93 -2.73 1.25 6.25
N GLN A 94 -3.20 0.42 5.32
CA GLN A 94 -3.23 0.74 3.89
C GLN A 94 -4.51 0.20 3.26
N VAL A 95 -5.02 0.95 2.29
CA VAL A 95 -6.07 0.53 1.36
C VAL A 95 -5.43 0.28 0.00
N LEU A 96 -5.60 -0.90 -0.55
CA LEU A 96 -5.09 -1.26 -1.88
C LEU A 96 -6.19 -1.02 -2.89
N ILE A 97 -5.93 -0.10 -3.82
CA ILE A 97 -6.91 0.40 -4.79
C ILE A 97 -6.44 0.06 -6.20
N ARG A 98 -7.32 -0.50 -7.00
CA ARG A 98 -7.15 -0.70 -8.44
C ARG A 98 -8.46 -0.41 -9.14
N VAL A 99 -8.43 0.46 -10.14
CA VAL A 99 -9.64 0.75 -10.93
C VAL A 99 -9.86 -0.35 -11.97
N PRO A 100 -10.98 -1.08 -11.93
CA PRO A 100 -11.26 -2.12 -12.92
C PRO A 100 -11.64 -1.49 -14.27
N ILE A 101 -10.80 -1.68 -15.28
CA ILE A 101 -11.11 -1.38 -16.70
C ILE A 101 -10.89 -2.66 -17.49
N GLU A 102 -11.92 -3.08 -18.24
CA GLU A 102 -11.88 -4.35 -18.96
C GLU A 102 -10.69 -4.40 -19.94
N ARG A 103 -9.87 -5.44 -19.81
CA ARG A 103 -8.66 -5.68 -20.61
C ARG A 103 -7.67 -4.52 -20.63
N VAL A 104 -7.60 -3.74 -19.54
CA VAL A 104 -6.62 -2.66 -19.34
C VAL A 104 -5.91 -2.86 -18.01
N GLN A 105 -4.59 -2.85 -18.04
CA GLN A 105 -3.78 -2.91 -16.81
C GLN A 105 -3.71 -1.52 -16.17
N THR A 106 -4.51 -1.34 -15.13
CA THR A 106 -4.45 -0.16 -14.26
C THR A 106 -3.49 -0.39 -13.11
N ARG A 107 -2.96 0.69 -12.55
CA ARG A 107 -2.04 0.62 -11.40
C ARG A 107 -2.76 0.15 -10.15
N VAL A 108 -2.04 -0.59 -9.30
CA VAL A 108 -2.43 -0.83 -7.92
C VAL A 108 -1.77 0.24 -7.06
N LEU A 109 -2.58 1.00 -6.34
CA LEU A 109 -2.14 2.06 -5.43
C LEU A 109 -2.30 1.57 -3.98
N ALA A 110 -1.29 1.79 -3.17
CA ALA A 110 -1.30 1.45 -1.74
C ALA A 110 -1.40 2.74 -0.92
N ILE A 111 -2.61 3.13 -0.57
CA ILE A 111 -2.89 4.38 0.13
C ILE A 111 -2.79 4.17 1.64
N GLY A 112 -1.82 4.83 2.28
CA GLY A 112 -1.67 4.82 3.73
C GLY A 112 -2.82 5.59 4.41
N VAL A 113 -3.44 4.97 5.42
CA VAL A 113 -4.56 5.55 6.15
C VAL A 113 -4.35 5.44 7.66
N PRO A 114 -4.84 6.40 8.49
CA PRO A 114 -4.83 6.28 9.94
C PRO A 114 -5.87 5.29 10.50
N GLY A 115 -6.60 4.57 9.65
CA GLY A 115 -7.50 3.48 10.03
C GLY A 115 -8.89 3.90 10.53
N THR A 116 -9.30 5.14 10.31
CA THR A 116 -10.68 5.58 10.59
C THR A 116 -11.57 5.40 9.36
N ASP A 117 -12.88 5.23 9.57
CA ASP A 117 -13.87 5.16 8.48
C ASP A 117 -13.72 6.33 7.50
N ALA A 118 -13.62 7.55 8.00
CA ALA A 118 -13.42 8.73 7.16
C ALA A 118 -12.15 8.66 6.32
N SER A 119 -11.04 8.14 6.87
CA SER A 119 -9.78 8.04 6.13
C SER A 119 -9.80 6.94 5.07
N VAL A 120 -10.49 5.84 5.32
CA VAL A 120 -10.69 4.77 4.34
C VAL A 120 -11.60 5.25 3.22
N ASN A 121 -12.68 5.96 3.52
CA ASN A 121 -13.55 6.53 2.51
C ASN A 121 -12.85 7.60 1.65
N SER A 122 -11.93 8.38 2.23
CA SER A 122 -11.14 9.37 1.50
C SER A 122 -9.99 8.77 0.69
N ALA A 123 -9.71 7.47 0.80
CA ALA A 123 -8.59 6.85 0.11
C ALA A 123 -8.71 6.91 -1.42
N LEU A 124 -9.94 6.93 -1.96
CA LEU A 124 -10.16 7.09 -3.41
C LEU A 124 -9.74 8.48 -3.90
N ASP A 125 -10.00 9.54 -3.12
CA ASP A 125 -9.60 10.91 -3.46
C ASP A 125 -8.07 11.06 -3.44
N VAL A 126 -7.41 10.44 -2.46
CA VAL A 126 -5.95 10.40 -2.38
C VAL A 126 -5.37 9.66 -3.58
N ALA A 127 -5.93 8.49 -3.93
CA ALA A 127 -5.52 7.71 -5.09
C ALA A 127 -5.69 8.51 -6.41
N ALA A 128 -6.81 9.22 -6.56
CA ALA A 128 -7.04 10.09 -7.72
C ALA A 128 -5.98 11.21 -7.79
N THR A 129 -5.63 11.81 -6.65
CA THR A 129 -4.60 12.85 -6.58
C THR A 129 -3.21 12.31 -6.95
N GLU A 130 -2.84 11.13 -6.47
CA GLU A 130 -1.56 10.49 -6.80
C GLU A 130 -1.44 10.18 -8.31
N LEU A 131 -2.50 9.67 -8.92
CA LEU A 131 -2.53 9.40 -10.36
C LEU A 131 -2.43 10.70 -11.16
N HIS A 132 -3.14 11.76 -10.75
CA HIS A 132 -3.11 13.05 -11.42
C HIS A 132 -1.74 13.71 -11.35
N ALA A 133 -1.04 13.62 -10.23
CA ALA A 133 0.31 14.17 -10.05
C ALA A 133 1.37 13.47 -10.89
N GLY A 134 1.15 12.23 -11.28
CA GLY A 134 2.07 11.42 -12.09
C GLY A 134 1.97 11.64 -13.60
N VAL A 135 1.07 12.50 -14.09
CA VAL A 135 0.87 12.73 -15.53
C VAL A 135 2.04 13.53 -16.12
N GLY A 136 2.83 12.86 -16.96
CA GLY A 136 3.90 13.44 -17.75
C GLY A 136 3.47 13.69 -19.21
N GLN A 137 4.07 12.93 -20.14
CA GLN A 137 3.63 12.95 -21.54
C GLN A 137 2.25 12.28 -21.68
N TRP A 138 1.42 12.80 -22.61
CA TRP A 138 0.10 12.22 -22.92
C TRP A 138 0.27 10.94 -23.76
N ASP A 139 0.64 9.85 -23.11
CA ASP A 139 0.77 8.51 -23.65
C ASP A 139 -0.39 7.59 -23.23
N ARG A 140 -0.30 6.29 -23.56
CA ARG A 140 -1.31 5.30 -23.16
C ARG A 140 -1.49 5.25 -21.64
N GLN A 141 -0.40 5.31 -20.87
CA GLN A 141 -0.49 5.27 -19.40
C GLN A 141 -1.20 6.51 -18.85
N ALA A 142 -0.90 7.68 -19.37
CA ALA A 142 -1.58 8.93 -18.97
C ALA A 142 -3.08 8.89 -19.28
N GLN A 143 -3.49 8.26 -20.38
CA GLN A 143 -4.91 8.06 -20.71
C GLN A 143 -5.59 7.09 -19.74
N ILE A 144 -4.91 5.99 -19.38
CA ILE A 144 -5.39 5.03 -18.38
C ILE A 144 -5.55 5.72 -17.01
N ASP A 145 -4.53 6.50 -16.61
CA ASP A 145 -4.56 7.23 -15.34
C ASP A 145 -5.68 8.27 -15.31
N ALA A 146 -5.92 9.01 -16.40
CA ALA A 146 -7.02 9.97 -16.51
C ALA A 146 -8.41 9.30 -16.42
N ALA A 147 -8.61 8.17 -17.12
CA ALA A 147 -9.83 7.39 -17.02
C ALA A 147 -10.02 6.82 -15.60
N SER A 148 -8.93 6.42 -14.95
CA SER A 148 -8.95 5.94 -13.56
C SER A 148 -9.32 7.05 -12.58
N VAL A 149 -8.76 8.26 -12.72
CA VAL A 149 -9.10 9.44 -11.90
C VAL A 149 -10.60 9.73 -11.98
N THR A 150 -11.18 9.72 -13.18
CA THR A 150 -12.62 9.97 -13.37
C THR A 150 -13.47 8.94 -12.61
N ARG A 151 -13.12 7.66 -12.63
CA ARG A 151 -13.84 6.59 -11.91
C ARG A 151 -13.68 6.70 -10.40
N LEU A 152 -12.47 7.01 -9.92
CA LEU A 152 -12.19 7.22 -8.49
C LEU A 152 -13.02 8.40 -7.95
N ALA A 153 -13.05 9.52 -8.66
CA ALA A 153 -13.86 10.69 -8.29
C ALA A 153 -15.38 10.40 -8.30
N ALA A 154 -15.84 9.45 -9.11
CA ALA A 154 -17.22 8.99 -9.10
C ALA A 154 -17.55 8.00 -7.97
N GLY A 155 -16.58 7.57 -7.17
CA GLY A 155 -16.79 6.67 -6.05
C GLY A 155 -16.95 5.20 -6.45
N CYS A 156 -16.00 4.66 -7.25
CA CYS A 156 -16.07 3.28 -7.72
C CYS A 156 -15.86 2.23 -6.62
N ASP A 157 -16.37 1.02 -6.84
CA ASP A 157 -15.91 -0.18 -6.15
C ASP A 157 -14.53 -0.53 -6.71
N CYS A 158 -13.47 -0.06 -6.05
CA CYS A 158 -12.10 -0.13 -6.55
C CYS A 158 -11.10 -0.66 -5.51
N VAL A 159 -11.56 -1.01 -4.32
CA VAL A 159 -10.71 -1.60 -3.29
C VAL A 159 -10.54 -3.09 -3.57
N VAL A 160 -9.28 -3.55 -3.62
CA VAL A 160 -8.93 -4.95 -3.86
C VAL A 160 -8.37 -5.65 -2.62
N GLY A 161 -7.98 -4.88 -1.61
CA GLY A 161 -7.48 -5.43 -0.35
C GLY A 161 -7.10 -4.36 0.66
N LEU A 162 -6.76 -4.81 1.85
CA LEU A 162 -6.31 -3.98 2.98
C LEU A 162 -5.03 -4.54 3.57
N VAL A 163 -4.16 -3.67 4.06
CA VAL A 163 -3.13 -4.06 5.02
C VAL A 163 -3.62 -3.68 6.41
N VAL A 164 -3.79 -4.69 7.26
CA VAL A 164 -4.29 -4.54 8.63
C VAL A 164 -3.25 -4.96 9.64
N ARG A 165 -3.45 -4.58 10.92
CA ARG A 165 -2.70 -5.11 12.04
C ARG A 165 -3.67 -5.58 13.12
N ALA A 166 -3.71 -6.88 13.35
CA ALA A 166 -4.62 -7.52 14.29
C ALA A 166 -3.99 -8.77 14.91
N ASP A 167 -4.57 -9.24 16.00
CA ASP A 167 -4.19 -10.52 16.61
C ASP A 167 -4.70 -11.70 15.78
N PRO A 168 -4.15 -12.91 15.96
CA PRO A 168 -4.54 -14.08 15.16
C PRO A 168 -6.03 -14.44 15.23
N PRO A 169 -6.73 -14.37 16.38
CA PRO A 169 -8.18 -14.59 16.43
C PRO A 169 -8.97 -13.58 15.60
N ALA A 170 -8.59 -12.30 15.63
CA ALA A 170 -9.24 -11.26 14.84
C ALA A 170 -8.97 -11.45 13.34
N LEU A 171 -7.73 -11.84 12.94
CA LEU A 171 -7.41 -12.17 11.55
C LEU A 171 -8.24 -13.36 11.04
N THR A 172 -8.42 -14.38 11.85
CA THR A 172 -9.31 -15.52 11.53
C THR A 172 -10.77 -15.08 11.41
N ALA A 173 -11.22 -14.15 12.25
CA ALA A 173 -12.56 -13.60 12.15
C ALA A 173 -12.75 -12.80 10.85
N ILE A 174 -11.74 -12.04 10.42
CA ILE A 174 -11.73 -11.32 9.12
C ILE A 174 -11.73 -12.32 7.95
N GLU A 175 -10.95 -13.41 8.02
CA GLU A 175 -10.90 -14.44 6.96
C GLU A 175 -12.30 -15.06 6.72
N ASN A 176 -13.12 -15.16 7.74
CA ASN A 176 -14.46 -15.71 7.66
C ASN A 176 -15.55 -14.69 7.24
N GLU A 177 -15.19 -13.41 6.99
CA GLU A 177 -16.14 -12.41 6.51
C GLU A 177 -16.53 -12.69 5.04
N PRO A 178 -17.82 -12.55 4.71
CA PRO A 178 -18.27 -12.65 3.33
C PRO A 178 -17.53 -11.68 2.41
N GLY A 179 -17.05 -12.18 1.27
CA GLY A 179 -16.29 -11.38 0.29
C GLY A 179 -14.80 -11.30 0.56
N VAL A 180 -14.30 -11.82 1.69
CA VAL A 180 -12.87 -11.98 1.93
C VAL A 180 -12.39 -13.28 1.28
N ARG A 181 -11.42 -13.17 0.38
CA ARG A 181 -10.85 -14.28 -0.38
C ARG A 181 -9.72 -14.98 0.35
N ALA A 182 -8.87 -14.18 1.01
CA ALA A 182 -7.72 -14.67 1.76
C ALA A 182 -7.24 -13.62 2.77
N VAL A 183 -6.66 -14.10 3.87
CA VAL A 183 -5.90 -13.29 4.83
C VAL A 183 -4.53 -13.93 5.01
N GLU A 184 -3.48 -13.22 4.61
CA GLU A 184 -2.09 -13.66 4.79
C GLU A 184 -1.43 -12.81 5.88
N ALA A 185 -0.89 -13.46 6.92
CA ALA A 185 -0.21 -12.78 8.01
C ALA A 185 1.31 -12.94 7.93
N LEU A 186 2.04 -11.88 8.26
CA LEU A 186 3.48 -11.91 8.49
C LEU A 186 3.81 -12.44 9.88
N PRO A 187 5.07 -12.85 10.12
CA PRO A 187 5.58 -13.11 11.47
C PRO A 187 5.38 -11.88 12.40
N ALA A 188 5.29 -12.12 13.72
CA ALA A 188 5.00 -11.07 14.69
C ALA A 188 6.08 -9.98 14.78
N ASP A 189 7.33 -10.31 14.43
CA ASP A 189 8.48 -9.39 14.41
C ASP A 189 8.55 -8.48 13.17
N ALA A 190 7.66 -8.67 12.19
CA ALA A 190 7.58 -7.84 10.99
C ALA A 190 7.27 -6.37 11.34
N ARG A 191 7.98 -5.46 10.67
CA ARG A 191 7.91 -4.02 10.97
C ARG A 191 7.21 -3.24 9.87
N ALA A 192 6.35 -2.29 10.27
CA ALA A 192 5.73 -1.37 9.33
C ALA A 192 6.75 -0.67 8.41
N GLY A 193 6.48 -0.64 7.12
CA GLY A 193 7.37 -0.03 6.12
C GLY A 193 8.60 -0.87 5.75
N HIS A 194 8.73 -2.08 6.30
CA HIS A 194 9.84 -2.99 6.02
C HIS A 194 9.39 -4.29 5.33
N PHE A 195 8.23 -4.31 4.74
CA PHE A 195 7.74 -5.42 3.92
C PHE A 195 7.12 -4.88 2.63
N ALA A 196 7.20 -5.69 1.58
CA ALA A 196 6.52 -5.40 0.32
C ALA A 196 5.09 -5.93 0.34
N VAL A 197 4.20 -5.28 -0.41
CA VAL A 197 2.81 -5.72 -0.55
C VAL A 197 2.49 -5.90 -2.02
N ARG A 198 1.95 -7.06 -2.38
CA ARG A 198 1.39 -7.35 -3.69
C ARG A 198 -0.06 -7.80 -3.53
N ALA A 199 -0.99 -7.06 -4.13
CA ALA A 199 -2.40 -7.43 -4.05
C ALA A 199 -2.70 -8.74 -4.79
N LEU A 200 -3.51 -9.61 -4.19
CA LEU A 200 -4.20 -10.65 -4.93
C LEU A 200 -5.43 -10.00 -5.58
N LEU A 201 -5.35 -9.76 -6.88
CA LEU A 201 -6.45 -9.11 -7.60
C LEU A 201 -7.64 -10.05 -7.79
N PRO A 202 -8.88 -9.54 -7.76
CA PRO A 202 -10.08 -10.33 -8.09
C PRO A 202 -10.00 -10.96 -9.49
N ASP A 203 -9.30 -10.29 -10.43
CA ASP A 203 -9.12 -10.76 -11.82
C ASP A 203 -8.25 -12.04 -11.92
N TYR A 204 -7.46 -12.37 -10.91
CA TYR A 204 -6.70 -13.62 -10.91
C TYR A 204 -7.59 -14.78 -10.56
N THR A 205 -7.95 -15.57 -11.57
CA THR A 205 -8.84 -16.73 -11.39
C THR A 205 -8.09 -18.04 -11.17
N ASP A 206 -6.93 -18.18 -11.78
CA ASP A 206 -6.12 -19.41 -11.75
C ASP A 206 -4.67 -19.12 -11.36
N VAL A 207 -3.94 -18.34 -12.16
CA VAL A 207 -2.53 -18.03 -11.96
C VAL A 207 -2.32 -16.52 -11.83
N VAL A 208 -1.44 -16.14 -10.91
CA VAL A 208 -1.04 -14.74 -10.69
C VAL A 208 -0.02 -14.32 -11.74
N GLY A 209 -0.38 -13.37 -12.61
CA GLY A 209 0.47 -12.95 -13.71
C GLY A 209 0.07 -11.64 -14.34
N ALA A 210 0.58 -11.40 -15.55
CA ALA A 210 0.16 -10.25 -16.33
C ALA A 210 -1.28 -10.42 -16.80
N LEU A 211 -2.10 -9.41 -16.56
CA LEU A 211 -3.47 -9.34 -17.09
C LEU A 211 -3.46 -8.79 -18.52
N PRO A 212 -4.50 -9.05 -19.32
CA PRO A 212 -4.64 -8.45 -20.65
C PRO A 212 -4.56 -6.92 -20.61
N ASP A 213 -3.86 -6.32 -21.59
CA ASP A 213 -3.71 -4.85 -21.74
C ASP A 213 -3.93 -4.40 -23.17
N ASP A 214 -4.91 -4.97 -23.84
CA ASP A 214 -5.27 -4.71 -25.24
C ASP A 214 -6.69 -4.11 -25.38
N GLY A 215 -7.35 -3.81 -24.28
CA GLY A 215 -8.67 -3.20 -24.25
C GLY A 215 -8.66 -1.71 -24.63
N PRO A 216 -9.83 -1.17 -25.04
CA PRO A 216 -10.00 0.24 -25.27
C PRO A 216 -9.96 1.02 -23.96
N ILE A 217 -9.33 2.19 -23.96
CA ILE A 217 -9.33 3.08 -22.81
C ILE A 217 -10.60 3.93 -22.88
N PRO A 218 -11.46 3.95 -21.83
CA PRO A 218 -12.62 4.82 -21.78
C PRO A 218 -12.20 6.30 -21.87
N VAL A 219 -13.01 7.11 -22.51
CA VAL A 219 -12.82 8.56 -22.51
C VAL A 219 -13.05 9.06 -21.08
N PRO A 220 -12.15 9.92 -20.55
CA PRO A 220 -12.23 10.46 -19.20
C PRO A 220 -13.51 11.29 -18.96
#